data_8de015f740af42feec514cf332658fcb
#
_entry.id   8de015f740af42feec514cf332658fcb
#
_cell.length_a   1.000
_cell.length_b   1.000
_cell.length_c   1.000
_cell.angle_alpha   90.00
_cell.angle_beta   90.00
_cell.angle_gamma   90.00
#
_symmetry.space_group_name_H-M   'P 1'
#
loop_
_entity.id
_entity.type
_entity.pdbx_description
1 polymer ?
#
loop_
_entity_poly.entity_id
_entity_poly.type
_entity_poly.pdbx_seq_one_letter_code
_entity_poly.pdbx_strand_id
1 'polypeptide(L)'
;MGTSSANVRAFRVQGWRFVVAKKPAARRGLSEYKRKRDFARTPEPAPRPARSATRRSFVVQKHRATALHYDFRLEIGDAMPSWAVPKGPSLDPSQKRLAMQVEDHPLEYAGFEGVIPEGEYGGGTVMIWDEGTYEMLDDVDPAVALRKGEIRFTLDGHKLKGRWTLVRTGPKRWLLIKGRDTYARTTDITVSRPRSVRTKRLLAEIARDEGGNVEKAATGDPAPRRVVASAKP
;
A
#
# COMPACT_ATOMS: atom_id res chain seq x y z
N MET A 1 -1.78 45.39 -46.87
CA MET A 1 -0.85 44.69 -45.97
C MET A 1 -1.08 45.29 -44.59
N GLY A 2 -1.87 44.69 -43.77
CA GLY A 2 -2.27 45.21 -42.46
C GLY A 2 -2.42 44.06 -41.47
N THR A 3 -1.49 43.92 -40.55
CA THR A 3 -1.49 42.97 -39.46
C THR A 3 -2.38 43.47 -38.34
N SER A 4 -3.47 42.77 -38.06
CA SER A 4 -4.35 43.05 -36.94
C SER A 4 -3.87 42.33 -35.70
N SER A 5 -3.35 43.10 -34.73
CA SER A 5 -3.07 42.64 -33.38
C SER A 5 -4.36 42.63 -32.56
N ALA A 6 -4.82 41.47 -32.12
CA ALA A 6 -5.91 41.35 -31.18
C ALA A 6 -5.41 41.59 -29.75
N ASN A 7 -5.78 42.74 -29.19
CA ASN A 7 -5.59 43.10 -27.79
C ASN A 7 -6.57 42.27 -26.89
N VAL A 8 -6.04 41.40 -26.07
CA VAL A 8 -6.81 40.78 -24.98
C VAL A 8 -6.78 41.73 -23.77
N ARG A 9 -7.89 42.42 -23.53
CA ARG A 9 -8.09 43.21 -22.31
C ARG A 9 -8.39 42.28 -21.13
N ALA A 10 -7.50 42.29 -20.16
CA ALA A 10 -7.76 41.67 -18.86
C ALA A 10 -8.73 42.54 -18.06
N PHE A 11 -9.91 42.04 -17.76
CA PHE A 11 -10.83 42.62 -16.78
C PHE A 11 -10.46 42.11 -15.38
N ARG A 12 -10.04 43.01 -14.51
CA ARG A 12 -9.78 42.78 -13.10
C ARG A 12 -11.11 43.05 -12.35
N VAL A 13 -11.76 41.98 -11.85
CA VAL A 13 -12.88 42.07 -10.92
C VAL A 13 -12.49 41.39 -9.63
N GLN A 14 -12.42 42.23 -8.59
CA GLN A 14 -12.31 41.98 -7.16
C GLN A 14 -12.20 40.51 -6.68
N GLY A 15 -11.04 40.17 -6.13
CA GLY A 15 -10.90 39.49 -4.85
C GLY A 15 -11.13 37.98 -4.76
N TRP A 16 -11.57 37.27 -5.81
CA TRP A 16 -11.79 35.82 -5.76
C TRP A 16 -10.71 35.09 -6.58
N ARG A 17 -9.76 34.48 -5.89
CA ARG A 17 -8.90 33.47 -6.52
C ARG A 17 -9.76 32.24 -6.80
N PHE A 18 -10.22 32.12 -8.03
CA PHE A 18 -10.73 30.82 -8.51
C PHE A 18 -9.54 29.86 -8.52
N VAL A 19 -9.50 28.95 -7.52
CA VAL A 19 -8.71 27.75 -7.62
C VAL A 19 -9.34 26.92 -8.73
N VAL A 20 -8.75 27.00 -9.93
CA VAL A 20 -9.12 26.09 -11.02
C VAL A 20 -8.84 24.70 -10.50
N ALA A 21 -9.89 23.94 -10.17
CA ALA A 21 -9.77 22.56 -9.78
C ALA A 21 -8.98 21.84 -10.88
N LYS A 22 -7.76 21.39 -10.56
CA LYS A 22 -6.95 20.57 -11.45
C LYS A 22 -7.84 19.42 -11.92
N LYS A 23 -8.03 19.30 -13.25
CA LYS A 23 -8.71 18.17 -13.88
C LYS A 23 -8.20 16.90 -13.23
N PRO A 24 -9.07 16.01 -12.71
CA PRO A 24 -8.63 14.79 -12.05
C PRO A 24 -7.69 14.04 -12.98
N ALA A 25 -6.55 13.59 -12.45
CA ALA A 25 -5.60 12.78 -13.19
C ALA A 25 -6.35 11.62 -13.84
N ALA A 26 -6.04 11.31 -15.11
CA ALA A 26 -6.71 10.24 -15.85
C ALA A 26 -6.79 9.00 -14.98
N ARG A 27 -7.99 8.42 -14.83
CA ARG A 27 -8.27 7.23 -14.02
C ARG A 27 -7.25 6.16 -14.35
N ARG A 28 -6.49 5.70 -13.33
CA ARG A 28 -5.64 4.53 -13.49
C ARG A 28 -6.55 3.35 -13.76
N GLY A 29 -6.28 2.63 -14.86
CA GLY A 29 -7.15 1.56 -15.27
C GLY A 29 -7.10 0.38 -14.29
N LEU A 30 -8.19 0.07 -13.61
CA LEU A 30 -8.37 -1.14 -12.81
C LEU A 30 -8.78 -2.34 -13.67
N SER A 31 -8.48 -2.28 -14.97
CA SER A 31 -8.86 -3.34 -15.94
C SER A 31 -8.19 -4.67 -15.62
N GLU A 32 -6.92 -4.66 -15.25
CA GLU A 32 -6.19 -5.88 -14.87
C GLU A 32 -6.75 -6.47 -13.57
N TYR A 33 -7.06 -5.63 -12.57
CA TYR A 33 -7.70 -6.06 -11.34
C TYR A 33 -9.05 -6.75 -11.61
N LYS A 34 -9.92 -6.11 -12.43
CA LYS A 34 -11.24 -6.65 -12.80
C LYS A 34 -11.12 -7.94 -13.60
N ARG A 35 -10.17 -8.02 -14.54
CA ARG A 35 -9.99 -9.18 -15.41
C ARG A 35 -9.57 -10.45 -14.65
N LYS A 36 -8.86 -10.29 -13.53
CA LYS A 36 -8.31 -11.38 -12.71
C LYS A 36 -9.27 -11.92 -11.66
N ARG A 37 -10.49 -11.35 -11.52
CA ARG A 37 -11.39 -11.65 -10.40
C ARG A 37 -12.80 -11.95 -10.88
N ASP A 38 -13.39 -12.96 -10.27
CA ASP A 38 -14.82 -13.23 -10.31
C ASP A 38 -15.44 -12.77 -8.98
N PHE A 39 -16.05 -11.59 -8.97
CA PHE A 39 -16.63 -10.98 -7.76
C PHE A 39 -17.86 -11.73 -7.21
N ALA A 40 -18.35 -12.75 -7.91
CA ALA A 40 -19.35 -13.67 -7.37
C ALA A 40 -18.72 -14.78 -6.50
N ARG A 41 -17.40 -14.99 -6.63
CA ARG A 41 -16.66 -16.09 -6.00
C ARG A 41 -15.60 -15.64 -5.00
N THR A 42 -15.20 -14.37 -5.03
CA THR A 42 -14.23 -13.80 -4.08
C THR A 42 -14.87 -12.73 -3.20
N PRO A 43 -14.53 -12.65 -1.90
CA PRO A 43 -14.97 -11.56 -1.02
C PRO A 43 -14.20 -10.26 -1.26
N GLU A 44 -13.24 -10.23 -2.18
CA GLU A 44 -12.51 -9.02 -2.53
C GLU A 44 -13.45 -7.94 -3.07
N PRO A 45 -13.25 -6.66 -2.69
CA PRO A 45 -14.16 -5.60 -3.06
C PRO A 45 -14.11 -5.25 -4.56
N ALA A 46 -15.28 -5.08 -5.17
CA ALA A 46 -15.37 -4.50 -6.50
C ALA A 46 -15.04 -3.00 -6.46
N PRO A 47 -14.42 -2.44 -7.52
CA PRO A 47 -14.11 -1.00 -7.58
C PRO A 47 -15.37 -0.14 -7.55
N ARG A 48 -15.37 0.92 -6.75
CA ARG A 48 -16.42 1.94 -6.66
C ARG A 48 -15.96 3.26 -7.28
N PRO A 49 -16.87 4.21 -7.56
CA PRO A 49 -16.50 5.57 -7.96
C PRO A 49 -15.59 6.23 -6.91
N ALA A 50 -14.54 6.91 -7.37
CA ALA A 50 -13.57 7.55 -6.49
C ALA A 50 -14.22 8.56 -5.54
N ARG A 51 -13.79 8.56 -4.28
CA ARG A 51 -14.10 9.61 -3.30
C ARG A 51 -12.93 10.59 -3.23
N SER A 52 -13.21 11.88 -3.16
CA SER A 52 -12.20 12.90 -2.87
C SER A 52 -11.79 12.76 -1.40
N ALA A 53 -10.58 12.27 -1.14
CA ALA A 53 -10.00 12.24 0.20
C ALA A 53 -9.04 13.42 0.36
N THR A 54 -9.08 14.07 1.52
CA THR A 54 -8.19 15.19 1.89
C THR A 54 -6.80 14.71 2.32
N ARG A 55 -6.66 13.45 2.71
CA ARG A 55 -5.38 12.81 3.10
C ARG A 55 -5.17 11.56 2.28
N ARG A 56 -3.92 11.37 1.83
CA ARG A 56 -3.51 10.16 1.10
C ARG A 56 -3.28 9.02 2.07
N SER A 57 -3.90 7.89 1.82
CA SER A 57 -3.78 6.69 2.65
C SER A 57 -2.72 5.72 2.11
N PHE A 58 -2.21 4.87 3.00
CA PHE A 58 -1.47 3.68 2.64
C PHE A 58 -1.98 2.49 3.44
N VAL A 59 -1.75 1.31 2.90
CA VAL A 59 -1.97 0.04 3.60
C VAL A 59 -0.84 -0.94 3.29
N VAL A 60 -0.50 -1.76 4.27
CA VAL A 60 0.35 -2.94 4.10
C VAL A 60 -0.46 -4.17 4.46
N GLN A 61 -0.70 -5.03 3.50
CA GLN A 61 -1.42 -6.28 3.73
C GLN A 61 -0.43 -7.44 3.73
N LYS A 62 -0.34 -8.16 4.86
CA LYS A 62 0.41 -9.41 4.94
C LYS A 62 -0.43 -10.51 4.30
N HIS A 63 0.09 -11.14 3.28
CA HIS A 63 -0.63 -12.08 2.45
C HIS A 63 0.09 -13.43 2.37
N ARG A 64 -0.57 -14.49 2.82
CA ARG A 64 -0.13 -15.86 2.67
C ARG A 64 -0.89 -16.54 1.53
N ALA A 65 -0.45 -16.23 0.31
CA ALA A 65 -0.89 -16.89 -0.92
C ALA A 65 -0.05 -18.15 -1.20
N THR A 66 0.48 -18.34 -2.41
CA THR A 66 1.48 -19.39 -2.69
C THR A 66 2.75 -19.19 -1.88
N ALA A 67 3.19 -17.94 -1.73
CA ALA A 67 4.31 -17.54 -0.89
C ALA A 67 3.88 -16.39 0.04
N LEU A 68 4.50 -16.29 1.22
CA LEU A 68 4.30 -15.16 2.11
C LEU A 68 4.91 -13.91 1.50
N HIS A 69 4.16 -12.82 1.49
CA HIS A 69 4.63 -11.49 1.11
C HIS A 69 3.82 -10.41 1.82
N TYR A 70 4.27 -9.15 1.67
CA TYR A 70 3.58 -7.98 2.20
C TYR A 70 3.27 -7.07 1.02
N ASP A 71 1.99 -6.85 0.75
CA ASP A 71 1.54 -5.92 -0.28
C ASP A 71 1.55 -4.50 0.27
N PHE A 72 2.50 -3.70 -0.15
CA PHE A 72 2.57 -2.27 0.16
C PHE A 72 1.81 -1.48 -0.91
N ARG A 73 0.83 -0.68 -0.48
CA ARG A 73 -0.06 0.06 -1.37
C ARG A 73 -0.15 1.52 -0.96
N LEU A 74 -0.07 2.43 -1.94
CA LEU A 74 -0.22 3.88 -1.78
C LEU A 74 -1.44 4.37 -2.56
N GLU A 75 -2.30 5.18 -1.94
CA GLU A 75 -3.37 5.89 -2.63
C GLU A 75 -2.78 6.97 -3.54
N ILE A 76 -2.93 6.81 -4.86
CA ILE A 76 -2.49 7.78 -5.85
C ILE A 76 -3.62 8.00 -6.87
N GLY A 77 -4.33 9.11 -6.72
CA GLY A 77 -5.54 9.38 -7.49
C GLY A 77 -6.72 8.52 -7.03
N ASP A 78 -7.29 7.74 -7.93
CA ASP A 78 -8.46 6.89 -7.71
C ASP A 78 -8.12 5.39 -7.58
N ALA A 79 -6.85 5.07 -7.39
CA ALA A 79 -6.38 3.69 -7.26
C ALA A 79 -5.22 3.58 -6.26
N MET A 80 -4.88 2.36 -5.92
CA MET A 80 -3.75 2.00 -5.08
C MET A 80 -2.68 1.25 -5.91
N PRO A 81 -1.70 1.94 -6.51
CA PRO A 81 -0.47 1.29 -6.96
C PRO A 81 0.11 0.41 -5.86
N SER A 82 0.53 -0.79 -6.25
CA SER A 82 0.80 -1.87 -5.29
C SER A 82 2.11 -2.55 -5.59
N TRP A 83 2.82 -2.95 -4.52
CA TRP A 83 4.09 -3.68 -4.59
C TRP A 83 4.11 -4.84 -3.62
N ALA A 84 4.32 -6.05 -4.14
CA ALA A 84 4.58 -7.21 -3.30
C ALA A 84 6.03 -7.16 -2.78
N VAL A 85 6.20 -7.21 -1.46
CA VAL A 85 7.48 -7.17 -0.74
C VAL A 85 7.69 -8.53 -0.06
N PRO A 86 8.47 -9.47 -0.65
CA PRO A 86 8.55 -10.85 -0.17
C PRO A 86 9.07 -10.99 1.26
N LYS A 87 10.02 -10.14 1.66
CA LYS A 87 10.60 -10.15 3.01
C LYS A 87 9.95 -9.14 3.97
N GLY A 88 8.85 -8.49 3.53
CA GLY A 88 8.21 -7.41 4.27
C GLY A 88 9.04 -6.13 4.39
N PRO A 89 8.46 -5.02 4.87
CA PRO A 89 9.17 -3.77 5.15
C PRO A 89 10.24 -3.97 6.23
N SER A 90 11.33 -3.20 6.15
CA SER A 90 12.35 -3.15 7.20
C SER A 90 12.49 -1.74 7.74
N LEU A 91 12.61 -1.61 9.07
CA LEU A 91 12.92 -0.33 9.71
C LEU A 91 14.43 -0.01 9.68
N ASP A 92 15.26 -0.93 9.18
CA ASP A 92 16.69 -0.76 9.05
C ASP A 92 17.04 -0.07 7.72
N PRO A 93 17.61 1.16 7.73
CA PRO A 93 17.98 1.89 6.53
C PRO A 93 19.05 1.21 5.68
N SER A 94 19.80 0.26 6.23
CA SER A 94 20.80 -0.51 5.48
C SER A 94 20.15 -1.56 4.57
N GLN A 95 18.91 -1.96 4.88
CA GLN A 95 18.19 -3.01 4.17
C GLN A 95 17.29 -2.44 3.06
N LYS A 96 17.68 -2.73 1.83
CA LYS A 96 16.88 -2.41 0.64
C LYS A 96 15.95 -3.58 0.33
N ARG A 97 14.65 -3.45 0.59
CA ARG A 97 13.67 -4.52 0.36
C ARG A 97 13.21 -4.53 -1.08
N LEU A 98 13.33 -5.68 -1.74
CA LEU A 98 12.72 -5.89 -3.05
C LEU A 98 11.21 -5.65 -2.96
N ALA A 99 10.68 -4.87 -3.89
CA ALA A 99 9.26 -4.57 -4.03
C ALA A 99 8.87 -4.77 -5.50
N MET A 100 8.09 -5.80 -5.78
CA MET A 100 7.65 -6.13 -7.13
C MET A 100 6.33 -5.43 -7.41
N GLN A 101 6.31 -4.52 -8.39
CA GLN A 101 5.08 -3.84 -8.78
C GLN A 101 4.10 -4.83 -9.38
N VAL A 102 2.89 -4.84 -8.84
CA VAL A 102 1.76 -5.65 -9.29
C VAL A 102 0.66 -4.74 -9.86
N GLU A 103 -0.51 -5.29 -10.16
CA GLU A 103 -1.65 -4.49 -10.63
C GLU A 103 -2.11 -3.47 -9.58
N ASP A 104 -2.63 -2.35 -10.06
CA ASP A 104 -3.28 -1.37 -9.21
C ASP A 104 -4.57 -1.94 -8.61
N HIS A 105 -4.86 -1.65 -7.35
CA HIS A 105 -6.06 -2.09 -6.64
C HIS A 105 -7.03 -0.92 -6.44
N PRO A 106 -8.34 -1.18 -6.26
CA PRO A 106 -9.29 -0.14 -5.89
C PRO A 106 -9.06 0.35 -4.46
N LEU A 107 -9.50 1.56 -4.15
CA LEU A 107 -9.32 2.16 -2.81
C LEU A 107 -9.99 1.31 -1.71
N GLU A 108 -11.11 0.69 -2.02
CA GLU A 108 -11.85 -0.19 -1.12
C GLU A 108 -11.04 -1.39 -0.66
N TYR A 109 -10.06 -1.82 -1.48
CA TYR A 109 -9.21 -2.97 -1.14
C TYR A 109 -8.32 -2.70 0.08
N ALA A 110 -8.06 -1.43 0.42
CA ALA A 110 -7.34 -1.08 1.65
C ALA A 110 -8.03 -1.60 2.91
N GLY A 111 -9.36 -1.81 2.85
CA GLY A 111 -10.16 -2.35 3.95
C GLY A 111 -10.27 -3.86 3.99
N PHE A 112 -9.70 -4.57 3.02
CA PHE A 112 -9.87 -6.01 2.91
C PHE A 112 -8.93 -6.77 3.85
N GLU A 113 -9.51 -7.52 4.78
CA GLU A 113 -8.89 -8.55 5.63
C GLU A 113 -9.78 -9.78 5.60
N GLY A 114 -9.23 -10.97 5.29
CA GLY A 114 -10.04 -12.17 5.15
C GLY A 114 -9.34 -13.24 4.31
N VAL A 115 -10.13 -14.16 3.75
CA VAL A 115 -9.67 -15.28 2.96
C VAL A 115 -10.13 -15.12 1.50
N ILE A 116 -9.18 -15.18 0.56
CA ILE A 116 -9.45 -15.34 -0.86
C ILE A 116 -9.52 -16.85 -1.13
N PRO A 117 -10.61 -17.37 -1.69
CA PRO A 117 -10.78 -18.81 -1.91
C PRO A 117 -9.63 -19.43 -2.72
N GLU A 118 -9.31 -20.68 -2.40
CA GLU A 118 -8.35 -21.46 -3.21
C GLU A 118 -8.88 -21.63 -4.64
N GLY A 119 -8.00 -21.51 -5.62
CA GLY A 119 -8.36 -21.51 -7.04
C GLY A 119 -8.67 -20.14 -7.63
N GLU A 120 -8.95 -19.13 -6.80
CA GLU A 120 -9.05 -17.75 -7.26
C GLU A 120 -7.65 -17.09 -7.33
N TYR A 121 -7.54 -16.04 -8.14
CA TYR A 121 -6.28 -15.30 -8.27
C TYR A 121 -5.85 -14.70 -6.92
N GLY A 122 -4.68 -15.06 -6.44
CA GLY A 122 -4.19 -14.63 -5.13
C GLY A 122 -4.74 -15.44 -3.96
N GLY A 123 -5.35 -16.60 -4.19
CA GLY A 123 -5.94 -17.46 -3.14
C GLY A 123 -5.06 -17.64 -1.90
N GLY A 124 -5.62 -17.33 -0.73
CA GLY A 124 -4.92 -17.35 0.56
C GLY A 124 -5.48 -16.37 1.58
N THR A 125 -4.79 -16.19 2.69
CA THR A 125 -5.21 -15.34 3.81
C THR A 125 -4.54 -13.99 3.75
N VAL A 126 -5.33 -12.93 3.83
CA VAL A 126 -4.93 -11.52 3.80
C VAL A 126 -5.19 -10.89 5.17
N MET A 127 -4.19 -10.17 5.71
CA MET A 127 -4.25 -9.44 6.97
C MET A 127 -3.90 -7.97 6.75
N ILE A 128 -4.65 -7.03 7.29
CA ILE A 128 -4.24 -5.62 7.37
C ILE A 128 -3.15 -5.50 8.44
N TRP A 129 -1.88 -5.65 7.99
CA TRP A 129 -0.72 -5.65 8.87
C TRP A 129 -0.37 -4.26 9.37
N ASP A 130 -0.48 -3.23 8.48
CA ASP A 130 -0.33 -1.82 8.85
C ASP A 130 -1.19 -0.93 7.94
N GLU A 131 -1.58 0.23 8.44
CA GLU A 131 -2.29 1.25 7.68
C GLU A 131 -2.09 2.63 8.31
N GLY A 132 -2.36 3.67 7.53
CA GLY A 132 -2.24 5.06 7.97
C GLY A 132 -2.27 6.02 6.81
N THR A 133 -1.64 7.17 7.00
CA THR A 133 -1.51 8.22 5.98
C THR A 133 -0.07 8.39 5.52
N TYR A 134 0.10 8.98 4.34
CA TYR A 134 1.41 9.37 3.87
C TYR A 134 1.42 10.78 3.27
N GLU A 135 2.58 11.40 3.31
CA GLU A 135 2.84 12.70 2.70
C GLU A 135 4.10 12.63 1.83
N MET A 136 4.08 13.33 0.71
CA MET A 136 5.26 13.42 -0.14
C MET A 136 6.33 14.28 0.55
N LEU A 137 7.59 13.84 0.48
CA LEU A 137 8.73 14.63 0.99
C LEU A 137 9.08 15.79 0.05
N ASP A 138 8.80 15.60 -1.24
CA ASP A 138 9.08 16.60 -2.26
C ASP A 138 7.74 17.20 -2.73
N ASP A 139 7.75 18.47 -3.17
CA ASP A 139 6.57 19.11 -3.78
C ASP A 139 6.35 18.59 -5.21
N VAL A 140 6.10 17.30 -5.31
CA VAL A 140 5.85 16.59 -6.56
C VAL A 140 4.57 15.79 -6.45
N ASP A 141 3.72 15.87 -7.46
CA ASP A 141 2.53 15.02 -7.54
C ASP A 141 2.91 13.53 -7.51
N PRO A 142 2.29 12.70 -6.63
CA PRO A 142 2.64 11.28 -6.49
C PRO A 142 2.54 10.48 -7.80
N ALA A 143 1.60 10.82 -8.70
CA ALA A 143 1.49 10.14 -9.99
C ALA A 143 2.64 10.51 -10.92
N VAL A 144 3.19 11.73 -10.80
CA VAL A 144 4.41 12.14 -11.52
C VAL A 144 5.61 11.40 -10.95
N ALA A 145 5.77 11.34 -9.61
CA ALA A 145 6.83 10.62 -8.93
C ALA A 145 6.84 9.13 -9.31
N LEU A 146 5.67 8.49 -9.31
CA LEU A 146 5.50 7.10 -9.71
C LEU A 146 5.94 6.85 -11.17
N ARG A 147 5.57 7.73 -12.10
CA ARG A 147 6.01 7.63 -13.51
C ARG A 147 7.53 7.79 -13.64
N LYS A 148 8.11 8.74 -12.92
CA LYS A 148 9.58 8.95 -12.87
C LYS A 148 10.31 7.75 -12.28
N GLY A 149 9.67 6.98 -11.40
CA GLY A 149 10.23 5.80 -10.78
C GLY A 149 10.94 6.06 -9.46
N GLU A 150 10.66 7.18 -8.81
CA GLU A 150 11.12 7.49 -7.47
C GLU A 150 10.01 8.22 -6.70
N ILE A 151 9.59 7.65 -5.57
CA ILE A 151 8.60 8.23 -4.67
C ILE A 151 9.26 8.36 -3.30
N ARG A 152 9.41 9.58 -2.81
CA ARG A 152 9.95 9.90 -1.49
C ARG A 152 8.82 10.43 -0.62
N PHE A 153 8.59 9.79 0.52
CA PHE A 153 7.42 10.07 1.35
C PHE A 153 7.69 9.83 2.83
N THR A 154 6.85 10.40 3.68
CA THR A 154 6.73 10.04 5.09
C THR A 154 5.49 9.18 5.31
N LEU A 155 5.59 8.18 6.16
CA LEU A 155 4.47 7.39 6.66
C LEU A 155 4.11 7.82 8.08
N ASP A 156 2.81 7.86 8.36
CA ASP A 156 2.23 7.89 9.70
C ASP A 156 1.25 6.73 9.84
N GLY A 157 1.81 5.55 10.04
CA GLY A 157 1.08 4.31 10.27
C GLY A 157 1.09 3.88 11.72
N HIS A 158 0.42 2.78 12.01
CA HIS A 158 0.48 2.17 13.34
C HIS A 158 1.84 1.55 13.63
N LYS A 159 2.51 1.01 12.59
CA LYS A 159 3.81 0.33 12.70
C LYS A 159 4.91 1.07 11.94
N LEU A 160 4.63 1.45 10.71
CA LEU A 160 5.59 2.11 9.84
C LEU A 160 5.44 3.62 9.95
N LYS A 161 6.53 4.29 10.36
CA LYS A 161 6.57 5.74 10.54
C LYS A 161 7.81 6.36 9.89
N GLY A 162 7.76 7.69 9.68
CA GLY A 162 8.86 8.49 9.20
C GLY A 162 9.17 8.30 7.72
N ARG A 163 10.41 8.57 7.30
CA ARG A 163 10.82 8.70 5.90
C ARG A 163 11.04 7.36 5.21
N TRP A 164 10.56 7.27 3.97
CA TRP A 164 10.68 6.10 3.10
C TRP A 164 10.92 6.51 1.65
N THR A 165 11.49 5.61 0.89
CA THR A 165 11.67 5.77 -0.55
C THR A 165 11.30 4.48 -1.27
N LEU A 166 10.53 4.60 -2.34
CA LEU A 166 10.35 3.59 -3.37
C LEU A 166 11.10 4.03 -4.60
N VAL A 167 12.07 3.23 -5.06
CA VAL A 167 12.86 3.51 -6.27
C VAL A 167 12.83 2.35 -7.24
N ARG A 168 12.52 2.63 -8.50
CA ARG A 168 12.43 1.65 -9.59
C ARG A 168 13.82 1.28 -10.09
N THR A 169 14.10 -0.01 -10.16
CA THR A 169 15.37 -0.58 -10.65
C THR A 169 15.19 -1.47 -11.89
N GLY A 170 13.98 -1.61 -12.37
CA GLY A 170 13.62 -2.36 -13.58
C GLY A 170 12.12 -2.21 -13.89
N PRO A 171 11.60 -2.83 -14.95
CA PRO A 171 10.23 -2.61 -15.42
C PRO A 171 9.14 -2.75 -14.34
N LYS A 172 9.24 -3.79 -13.50
CA LYS A 172 8.34 -4.04 -12.35
C LYS A 172 9.11 -4.12 -11.03
N ARG A 173 10.42 -3.99 -11.04
CA ARG A 173 11.29 -4.17 -9.89
C ARG A 173 11.59 -2.82 -9.24
N TRP A 174 11.27 -2.72 -7.96
CA TRP A 174 11.50 -1.56 -7.11
C TRP A 174 12.22 -1.97 -5.84
N LEU A 175 12.72 -0.99 -5.13
CA LEU A 175 13.27 -1.15 -3.77
C LEU A 175 12.47 -0.26 -2.82
N LEU A 176 12.01 -0.84 -1.71
CA LEU A 176 11.44 -0.12 -0.58
C LEU A 176 12.54 0.06 0.47
N ILE A 177 12.82 1.32 0.81
CA ILE A 177 13.96 1.69 1.65
C ILE A 177 13.49 2.61 2.78
N LYS A 178 13.84 2.28 4.03
CA LYS A 178 13.64 3.15 5.19
C LYS A 178 14.66 4.29 5.17
N GLY A 179 14.19 5.52 5.36
CA GLY A 179 15.08 6.68 5.56
C GLY A 179 15.69 6.71 6.96
N ARG A 180 16.87 7.32 7.08
CA ARG A 180 17.52 7.56 8.40
C ARG A 180 16.77 8.66 9.14
N ASP A 181 16.06 8.30 10.19
CA ASP A 181 15.29 9.18 11.07
C ASP A 181 15.11 8.54 12.46
N THR A 182 14.36 9.21 13.34
CA THR A 182 14.11 8.76 14.72
C THR A 182 13.31 7.45 14.81
N TYR A 183 12.68 6.99 13.73
CA TYR A 183 11.91 5.74 13.64
C TYR A 183 12.73 4.57 13.10
N ALA A 184 13.98 4.80 12.66
CA ALA A 184 14.85 3.73 12.18
C ALA A 184 15.22 2.76 13.30
N ARG A 185 15.16 1.47 13.05
CA ARG A 185 15.47 0.37 13.99
C ARG A 185 16.05 -0.81 13.22
N THR A 186 16.90 -1.60 13.86
CA THR A 186 17.43 -2.86 13.31
C THR A 186 16.56 -4.06 13.65
N THR A 187 15.62 -3.92 14.60
CA THR A 187 14.68 -4.99 14.97
C THR A 187 13.75 -5.33 13.81
N ASP A 188 13.60 -6.62 13.53
CA ASP A 188 12.63 -7.08 12.53
C ASP A 188 11.19 -6.83 13.00
N ILE A 189 10.56 -5.83 12.39
CA ILE A 189 9.19 -5.42 12.74
C ILE A 189 8.16 -6.46 12.31
N THR A 190 8.45 -7.30 11.31
CA THR A 190 7.53 -8.34 10.84
C THR A 190 7.37 -9.46 11.86
N VAL A 191 8.42 -9.68 12.66
CA VAL A 191 8.43 -10.66 13.76
C VAL A 191 7.96 -10.04 15.07
N SER A 192 8.42 -8.82 15.40
CA SER A 192 8.11 -8.18 16.70
C SER A 192 6.67 -7.65 16.77
N ARG A 193 6.05 -7.34 15.64
CA ARG A 193 4.66 -6.83 15.54
C ARG A 193 3.85 -7.57 14.47
N PRO A 194 3.58 -8.89 14.63
CA PRO A 194 3.05 -9.75 13.56
C PRO A 194 1.54 -9.56 13.30
N ARG A 195 0.76 -9.08 14.28
CA ARG A 195 -0.69 -9.09 14.28
C ARG A 195 -1.31 -7.98 13.42
N SER A 196 -2.54 -8.18 12.96
CA SER A 196 -3.37 -7.15 12.33
C SER A 196 -3.47 -5.90 13.21
N VAL A 197 -3.40 -4.72 12.59
CA VAL A 197 -3.61 -3.45 13.31
C VAL A 197 -5.09 -3.21 13.59
N ARG A 198 -5.99 -3.82 12.83
CA ARG A 198 -7.45 -3.70 13.00
C ARG A 198 -8.00 -4.72 13.99
N THR A 199 -7.83 -6.00 13.68
CA THR A 199 -8.49 -7.09 14.42
C THR A 199 -7.62 -7.72 15.49
N LYS A 200 -6.31 -7.37 15.52
CA LYS A 200 -5.28 -7.95 16.41
C LYS A 200 -5.05 -9.45 16.20
N ARG A 201 -5.65 -10.04 15.17
CA ARG A 201 -5.50 -11.46 14.81
C ARG A 201 -4.16 -11.72 14.10
N LEU A 202 -3.70 -12.97 14.19
CA LEU A 202 -2.66 -13.56 13.33
C LEU A 202 -3.29 -14.10 12.04
N LEU A 203 -2.47 -14.44 11.03
CA LEU A 203 -2.98 -15.03 9.78
C LEU A 203 -3.73 -16.34 10.03
N ALA A 204 -3.22 -17.22 10.88
CA ALA A 204 -3.89 -18.47 11.23
C ALA A 204 -5.25 -18.24 11.93
N GLU A 205 -5.35 -17.19 12.76
CA GLU A 205 -6.60 -16.84 13.43
C GLU A 205 -7.63 -16.31 12.41
N ILE A 206 -7.20 -15.47 11.46
CA ILE A 206 -8.06 -14.99 10.37
C ILE A 206 -8.53 -16.17 9.50
N ALA A 207 -7.62 -17.06 9.10
CA ALA A 207 -7.97 -18.23 8.30
C ALA A 207 -9.01 -19.12 8.99
N ARG A 208 -8.84 -19.37 10.29
CA ARG A 208 -9.80 -20.17 11.06
C ARG A 208 -11.18 -19.53 11.12
N ASP A 209 -11.23 -18.22 11.41
CA ASP A 209 -12.48 -17.50 11.60
C ASP A 209 -13.25 -17.28 10.27
N GLU A 210 -12.52 -17.21 9.15
CA GLU A 210 -13.06 -16.92 7.80
C GLU A 210 -13.10 -18.17 6.89
N GLY A 211 -12.88 -19.38 7.45
CA GLY A 211 -13.00 -20.64 6.70
C GLY A 211 -11.87 -20.92 5.72
N GLY A 212 -10.67 -20.38 5.96
CA GLY A 212 -9.48 -20.59 5.14
C GLY A 212 -8.60 -21.76 5.62
N ASN A 213 -7.50 -21.96 4.91
CA ASN A 213 -6.50 -22.98 5.23
C ASN A 213 -5.59 -22.49 6.38
N VAL A 214 -5.90 -22.97 7.61
CA VAL A 214 -5.23 -22.56 8.85
C VAL A 214 -3.74 -22.96 8.86
N GLU A 215 -3.42 -24.18 8.40
CA GLU A 215 -2.04 -24.68 8.38
C GLU A 215 -1.17 -23.84 7.45
N LYS A 216 -1.68 -23.58 6.25
CA LYS A 216 -1.02 -22.71 5.28
C LYS A 216 -0.83 -21.29 5.85
N ALA A 217 -1.86 -20.70 6.46
CA ALA A 217 -1.81 -19.37 7.05
C ALA A 217 -0.77 -19.29 8.19
N ALA A 218 -0.72 -20.30 9.06
CA ALA A 218 0.20 -20.39 10.19
C ALA A 218 1.69 -20.33 9.77
N THR A 219 2.02 -20.83 8.58
CA THR A 219 3.40 -20.72 8.07
C THR A 219 3.83 -19.27 7.79
N GLY A 220 2.89 -18.34 7.72
CA GLY A 220 3.15 -16.90 7.63
C GLY A 220 3.30 -16.22 8.98
N ASP A 221 2.93 -16.85 10.07
CA ASP A 221 3.04 -16.29 11.41
C ASP A 221 4.40 -16.61 12.04
N PRO A 222 4.92 -15.76 12.95
CA PRO A 222 6.13 -16.09 13.69
C PRO A 222 5.95 -17.35 14.52
N ALA A 223 7.00 -18.16 14.62
CA ALA A 223 6.99 -19.30 15.54
C ALA A 223 6.66 -18.84 16.96
N PRO A 224 5.87 -19.64 17.73
CA PRO A 224 5.60 -19.34 19.14
C PRO A 224 6.93 -19.19 19.88
N ARG A 225 7.06 -18.12 20.67
CA ARG A 225 8.23 -18.01 21.58
C ARG A 225 8.20 -19.22 22.52
N ARG A 226 9.24 -20.05 22.48
CA ARG A 226 9.43 -21.06 23.52
C ARG A 226 9.54 -20.30 24.85
N VAL A 227 8.57 -20.49 25.72
CA VAL A 227 8.69 -20.09 27.13
C VAL A 227 9.71 -21.05 27.70
N VAL A 228 10.97 -20.63 27.82
CA VAL A 228 11.94 -21.34 28.63
C VAL A 228 11.44 -21.14 30.04
N ALA A 229 10.81 -22.17 30.60
CA ALA A 229 10.50 -22.19 32.03
C ALA A 229 11.85 -21.98 32.73
N SER A 230 11.99 -20.84 33.41
CA SER A 230 13.13 -20.63 34.29
C SER A 230 13.07 -21.72 35.34
N ALA A 231 13.97 -22.69 35.23
CA ALA A 231 14.21 -23.58 36.36
C ALA A 231 14.62 -22.65 37.52
N LYS A 232 13.75 -22.55 38.53
CA LYS A 232 14.16 -21.97 39.82
C LYS A 232 15.24 -22.86 40.41
N PRO A 233 16.31 -22.26 40.95
CA PRO A 233 17.30 -23.02 41.71
C PRO A 233 16.72 -23.63 42.97
#